data_3629022b9e1eb754735580064c1b4ea4
#
_entry.id   3629022b9e1eb754735580064c1b4ea4
#
_cell.length_a   1.000
_cell.length_b   1.000
_cell.length_c   1.000
_cell.angle_alpha   90.00
_cell.angle_beta   90.00
_cell.angle_gamma   90.00
#
_symmetry.space_group_name_H-M   'P 1'
#
loop_
_entity.id
_entity.type
_entity.pdbx_description
1 polymer ?
#
loop_
_entity_poly.entity_id
_entity_poly.type
_entity_poly.pdbx_seq_one_letter_code
_entity_poly.pdbx_strand_id
1 'polypeptide(L)'
;MMDLTQMAWTNRPEQYRIDKDAVAITTAPHTDLWQNTYYHFVNDNAPMLQWTTDEPFFSFVVRTQFEESHHRFDQCGVIVYLDSRNWIKGSIEYENETFQHLGSVVTNDGYSDWATTEIDASIKTMWYRLSRREDDFCIENSTDGIHFKQMRICHLKHVAQTIRFGIYACSPEDSSFTARFTHMEMLPCQWKAHDGQQPDRKKQK
;
A
#
# COMPACT_ATOMS: atom_id res chain seq x y z
N MET A 1 -16.85 5.81 -5.79
CA MET A 1 -15.95 5.02 -6.69
C MET A 1 -15.05 6.01 -7.38
N MET A 2 -13.75 5.75 -7.43
CA MET A 2 -12.76 6.66 -8.03
C MET A 2 -12.72 6.49 -9.56
N ASP A 3 -12.42 7.58 -10.26
CA ASP A 3 -12.24 7.55 -11.71
C ASP A 3 -10.84 7.02 -12.06
N LEU A 4 -10.76 5.79 -12.54
CA LEU A 4 -9.49 5.13 -12.85
C LEU A 4 -8.73 5.79 -14.01
N THR A 5 -9.40 6.63 -14.82
CA THR A 5 -8.74 7.34 -15.94
C THR A 5 -7.84 8.49 -15.46
N GLN A 6 -8.00 8.92 -14.21
CA GLN A 6 -7.19 9.98 -13.59
C GLN A 6 -5.97 9.45 -12.85
N MET A 7 -5.75 8.14 -12.88
CA MET A 7 -4.55 7.54 -12.30
C MET A 7 -3.35 7.64 -13.23
N ALA A 8 -2.17 7.74 -12.61
CA ALA A 8 -0.90 7.75 -13.33
C ALA A 8 0.02 6.62 -12.85
N TRP A 9 0.78 6.07 -13.79
CA TRP A 9 1.78 5.07 -13.48
C TRP A 9 3.09 5.70 -13.00
N THR A 10 3.64 5.12 -11.93
CA THR A 10 5.08 5.13 -11.66
C THR A 10 5.58 3.70 -11.90
N ASN A 11 6.64 3.53 -12.68
CA ASN A 11 7.15 2.22 -13.11
C ASN A 11 6.06 1.37 -13.79
N ARG A 12 5.50 1.85 -14.89
CA ARG A 12 4.40 1.17 -15.60
C ARG A 12 4.78 -0.26 -15.97
N PRO A 13 3.99 -1.28 -15.59
CA PRO A 13 4.26 -2.67 -15.93
C PRO A 13 4.05 -2.93 -17.42
N GLU A 14 4.67 -3.98 -17.95
CA GLU A 14 4.45 -4.42 -19.34
C GLU A 14 3.03 -4.97 -19.55
N GLN A 15 2.51 -5.67 -18.54
CA GLN A 15 1.20 -6.30 -18.60
C GLN A 15 0.29 -5.78 -17.47
N TYR A 16 -0.82 -5.17 -17.87
CA TYR A 16 -1.87 -4.70 -16.97
C TYR A 16 -3.20 -4.59 -17.69
N ARG A 17 -4.27 -4.54 -16.93
CA ARG A 17 -5.61 -4.28 -17.45
C ARG A 17 -6.33 -3.30 -16.52
N ILE A 18 -6.96 -2.30 -17.11
CA ILE A 18 -7.83 -1.35 -16.40
C ILE A 18 -9.24 -1.51 -16.99
N ASP A 19 -10.16 -2.01 -16.19
CA ASP A 19 -11.60 -2.07 -16.49
C ASP A 19 -12.32 -0.89 -15.82
N LYS A 20 -13.64 -0.84 -15.92
CA LYS A 20 -14.44 0.25 -15.35
C LYS A 20 -14.25 0.41 -13.83
N ASP A 21 -14.10 -0.70 -13.10
CA ASP A 21 -14.10 -0.77 -11.63
C ASP A 21 -13.01 -1.69 -11.07
N ALA A 22 -12.09 -2.12 -11.91
CA ALA A 22 -11.01 -3.03 -11.54
C ALA A 22 -9.70 -2.71 -12.26
N VAL A 23 -8.59 -2.99 -11.58
CA VAL A 23 -7.25 -2.99 -12.14
C VAL A 23 -6.62 -4.35 -11.90
N ALA A 24 -5.99 -4.91 -12.92
CA ALA A 24 -5.10 -6.07 -12.80
C ALA A 24 -3.67 -5.64 -13.17
N ILE A 25 -2.71 -6.02 -12.33
CA ILE A 25 -1.28 -5.77 -12.55
C ILE A 25 -0.59 -7.13 -12.56
N THR A 26 0.06 -7.48 -13.68
CA THR A 26 0.95 -8.63 -13.74
C THR A 26 2.36 -8.16 -13.43
N THR A 27 2.94 -8.73 -12.38
CA THR A 27 4.27 -8.36 -11.90
C THR A 27 5.36 -8.90 -12.84
N ALA A 28 6.51 -8.26 -12.85
CA ALA A 28 7.72 -8.78 -13.49
C ALA A 28 8.72 -9.25 -12.40
N PRO A 29 9.57 -10.23 -12.69
CA PRO A 29 10.65 -10.64 -11.80
C PRO A 29 11.55 -9.47 -11.41
N HIS A 30 12.12 -9.52 -10.22
CA HIS A 30 13.10 -8.56 -9.68
C HIS A 30 12.55 -7.13 -9.57
N THR A 31 11.25 -7.01 -9.31
CA THR A 31 10.60 -5.73 -8.98
C THR A 31 10.36 -5.62 -7.48
N ASP A 32 10.71 -4.47 -6.87
CA ASP A 32 10.57 -4.26 -5.43
C ASP A 32 10.58 -2.77 -5.08
N LEU A 33 10.28 -2.49 -3.80
CA LEU A 33 10.50 -1.21 -3.12
C LEU A 33 11.20 -1.50 -1.80
N TRP A 34 12.50 -1.19 -1.75
CA TRP A 34 13.33 -1.33 -0.56
C TRP A 34 14.48 -0.33 -0.57
N GLN A 35 14.83 0.22 0.61
CA GLN A 35 15.90 1.20 0.76
C GLN A 35 16.82 0.84 1.94
N ASN A 36 18.03 0.47 1.63
CA ASN A 36 19.22 0.33 2.46
C ASN A 36 19.14 -0.57 3.70
N THR A 37 18.14 -0.43 4.56
CA THR A 37 18.08 -1.05 5.88
C THR A 37 18.44 -2.52 5.85
N TYR A 38 19.42 -2.92 6.68
CA TYR A 38 19.92 -4.27 6.90
C TYR A 38 20.53 -4.95 5.66
N TYR A 39 19.83 -5.00 4.54
CA TYR A 39 20.25 -5.69 3.31
C TYR A 39 21.17 -4.87 2.41
N HIS A 40 21.33 -3.57 2.65
CA HIS A 40 22.24 -2.65 1.94
C HIS A 40 22.04 -2.55 0.42
N PHE A 41 20.84 -2.87 -0.08
CA PHE A 41 20.47 -2.65 -1.48
C PHE A 41 19.36 -1.61 -1.60
N VAL A 42 19.16 -1.12 -2.81
CA VAL A 42 18.12 -0.17 -3.19
C VAL A 42 17.36 -0.72 -4.37
N ASN A 43 16.05 -0.89 -4.21
CA ASN A 43 15.11 -1.15 -5.29
C ASN A 43 14.00 -0.11 -5.25
N ASP A 44 13.64 0.40 -6.43
CA ASP A 44 12.59 1.42 -6.61
C ASP A 44 11.91 1.22 -7.98
N ASN A 45 11.60 -0.03 -8.33
CA ASN A 45 11.11 -0.38 -9.66
C ASN A 45 9.75 -1.11 -9.65
N ALA A 46 9.11 -1.25 -8.47
CA ALA A 46 7.78 -1.83 -8.41
C ALA A 46 6.75 -0.97 -9.18
N PRO A 47 5.86 -1.57 -9.96
CA PRO A 47 4.78 -0.84 -10.62
C PRO A 47 3.76 -0.31 -9.61
N MET A 48 3.44 0.98 -9.74
CA MET A 48 2.48 1.69 -8.91
C MET A 48 1.49 2.44 -9.79
N LEU A 49 0.20 2.28 -9.52
CA LEU A 49 -0.86 3.06 -10.16
C LEU A 49 -1.50 3.98 -9.10
N GLN A 50 -1.46 5.29 -9.32
CA GLN A 50 -1.66 6.27 -8.27
C GLN A 50 -2.58 7.41 -8.67
N TRP A 51 -3.38 7.89 -7.72
CA TRP A 51 -4.05 9.19 -7.75
C TRP A 51 -3.20 10.26 -7.09
N THR A 52 -3.50 11.49 -7.44
CA THR A 52 -2.94 12.69 -6.82
C THR A 52 -4.02 13.40 -6.03
N THR A 53 -3.71 13.86 -4.82
CA THR A 53 -4.62 14.63 -3.97
C THR A 53 -3.89 15.67 -3.13
N ASP A 54 -4.57 16.76 -2.83
CA ASP A 54 -4.17 17.78 -1.85
C ASP A 54 -4.99 17.71 -0.55
N GLU A 55 -5.91 16.73 -0.44
CA GLU A 55 -6.70 16.51 0.77
C GLU A 55 -5.80 16.04 1.93
N PRO A 56 -5.69 16.81 3.02
CA PRO A 56 -4.86 16.43 4.17
C PRO A 56 -5.53 15.37 5.08
N PHE A 57 -6.82 15.12 4.92
CA PHE A 57 -7.60 14.17 5.74
C PHE A 57 -8.49 13.30 4.85
N PHE A 58 -8.02 12.10 4.54
CA PHE A 58 -8.81 11.15 3.76
C PHE A 58 -8.56 9.70 4.18
N SER A 59 -9.40 8.79 3.72
CA SER A 59 -9.17 7.35 3.73
C SER A 59 -9.32 6.79 2.32
N PHE A 60 -8.38 5.98 1.88
CA PHE A 60 -8.44 5.20 0.65
C PHE A 60 -8.71 3.74 1.00
N VAL A 61 -9.77 3.18 0.43
CA VAL A 61 -10.15 1.76 0.61
C VAL A 61 -9.96 1.03 -0.71
N VAL A 62 -9.43 -0.18 -0.64
CA VAL A 62 -9.27 -1.08 -1.79
C VAL A 62 -9.35 -2.53 -1.36
N ARG A 63 -9.92 -3.38 -2.21
CA ARG A 63 -9.87 -4.84 -2.10
C ARG A 63 -8.82 -5.38 -3.06
N THR A 64 -7.87 -6.15 -2.54
CA THR A 64 -6.85 -6.86 -3.32
C THR A 64 -7.19 -8.34 -3.41
N GLN A 65 -6.92 -8.96 -4.55
CA GLN A 65 -7.03 -10.39 -4.82
C GLN A 65 -5.69 -10.87 -5.38
N PHE A 66 -5.18 -11.98 -4.83
CA PHE A 66 -3.82 -12.46 -5.09
C PHE A 66 -3.76 -14.00 -5.10
N GLU A 67 -4.77 -14.61 -5.71
CA GLU A 67 -4.89 -16.07 -5.83
C GLU A 67 -3.64 -16.70 -6.49
N GLU A 68 -3.01 -15.97 -7.40
CA GLU A 68 -1.87 -16.44 -8.18
C GLU A 68 -0.51 -16.24 -7.49
N SER A 69 -0.46 -15.58 -6.32
CA SER A 69 0.79 -15.44 -5.57
C SER A 69 1.28 -16.81 -5.10
N HIS A 70 2.52 -17.16 -5.43
CA HIS A 70 3.05 -18.52 -5.24
C HIS A 70 4.54 -18.58 -4.94
N HIS A 71 5.23 -17.45 -5.04
CA HIS A 71 6.66 -17.38 -4.80
C HIS A 71 6.95 -16.38 -3.67
N ARG A 72 8.01 -16.65 -2.94
CA ARG A 72 8.44 -15.83 -1.81
C ARG A 72 8.50 -14.34 -2.19
N PHE A 73 7.95 -13.50 -1.34
CA PHE A 73 7.84 -12.05 -1.51
C PHE A 73 6.92 -11.56 -2.64
N ASP A 74 6.20 -12.43 -3.37
CA ASP A 74 5.10 -11.97 -4.21
C ASP A 74 4.16 -11.11 -3.36
N GLN A 75 3.95 -9.84 -3.73
CA GLN A 75 3.25 -8.89 -2.88
C GLN A 75 2.39 -7.90 -3.65
N CYS A 76 1.29 -7.51 -3.04
CA CYS A 76 0.42 -6.47 -3.55
C CYS A 76 -0.35 -5.77 -2.43
N GLY A 77 -0.67 -4.48 -2.63
CA GLY A 77 -1.37 -3.71 -1.63
C GLY A 77 -1.48 -2.23 -1.95
N VAL A 78 -1.38 -1.41 -0.91
CA VAL A 78 -1.51 0.06 -0.97
C VAL A 78 -0.15 0.75 -0.85
N ILE A 79 -0.07 1.94 -1.42
CA ILE A 79 1.14 2.75 -1.48
C ILE A 79 0.84 4.25 -1.27
N VAL A 80 1.70 4.95 -0.55
CA VAL A 80 1.93 6.39 -0.64
C VAL A 80 3.36 6.58 -1.12
N TYR A 81 3.56 7.30 -2.20
CA TYR A 81 4.88 7.47 -2.77
C TYR A 81 5.16 8.94 -3.07
N LEU A 82 6.09 9.55 -2.34
CA LEU A 82 6.55 10.89 -2.58
C LEU A 82 7.71 10.89 -3.59
N ASP A 83 8.71 10.09 -3.29
CA ASP A 83 9.92 9.86 -4.10
C ASP A 83 10.56 8.52 -3.70
N SER A 84 11.69 8.14 -4.33
CA SER A 84 12.42 6.89 -4.08
C SER A 84 12.90 6.72 -2.64
N ARG A 85 13.00 7.78 -1.87
CA ARG A 85 13.53 7.78 -0.49
C ARG A 85 12.46 7.96 0.58
N ASN A 86 11.21 8.28 0.19
CA ASN A 86 10.13 8.61 1.11
C ASN A 86 8.81 8.03 0.60
N TRP A 87 8.39 6.91 1.18
CA TRP A 87 7.16 6.20 0.81
C TRP A 87 6.68 5.26 1.93
N ILE A 88 5.43 4.84 1.82
CA ILE A 88 4.80 3.85 2.72
C ILE A 88 4.10 2.82 1.87
N LYS A 89 4.31 1.53 2.13
CA LYS A 89 3.52 0.44 1.55
C LYS A 89 2.89 -0.44 2.63
N GLY A 90 1.73 -1.02 2.32
CA GLY A 90 1.09 -2.05 3.12
C GLY A 90 0.53 -3.14 2.22
N SER A 91 0.85 -4.41 2.49
CA SER A 91 0.61 -5.52 1.57
C SER A 91 0.53 -6.87 2.25
N ILE A 92 0.04 -7.85 1.50
CA ILE A 92 0.44 -9.24 1.73
C ILE A 92 1.81 -9.46 1.09
N GLU A 93 2.57 -10.40 1.63
CA GLU A 93 3.83 -10.90 1.08
C GLU A 93 3.84 -12.41 1.24
N TYR A 94 3.76 -13.13 0.13
CA TYR A 94 3.75 -14.59 0.14
C TYR A 94 5.08 -15.13 0.70
N GLU A 95 5.04 -16.13 1.57
CA GLU A 95 6.23 -16.79 2.09
C GLU A 95 6.31 -18.26 1.66
N ASN A 96 5.24 -19.03 1.91
CA ASN A 96 5.15 -20.43 1.56
C ASN A 96 3.68 -20.91 1.57
N GLU A 97 3.45 -22.21 1.37
CA GLU A 97 2.10 -22.80 1.33
C GLU A 97 1.35 -22.76 2.68
N THR A 98 2.06 -22.53 3.79
CA THR A 98 1.48 -22.54 5.13
C THR A 98 1.09 -21.14 5.58
N PHE A 99 1.98 -20.15 5.38
CA PHE A 99 1.78 -18.78 5.82
C PHE A 99 2.30 -17.76 4.82
N GLN A 100 1.82 -16.56 4.97
CA GLN A 100 2.30 -15.35 4.30
C GLN A 100 2.32 -14.21 5.31
N HIS A 101 3.02 -13.14 4.99
CA HIS A 101 3.07 -11.97 5.84
C HIS A 101 2.01 -10.94 5.45
N LEU A 102 1.36 -10.38 6.44
CA LEU A 102 0.67 -9.10 6.33
C LEU A 102 1.68 -8.04 6.79
N GLY A 103 2.26 -7.32 5.83
CA GLY A 103 3.42 -6.47 6.04
C GLY A 103 3.15 -4.99 5.78
N SER A 104 3.96 -4.14 6.40
CA SER A 104 4.05 -2.72 6.07
C SER A 104 5.49 -2.25 6.11
N VAL A 105 5.84 -1.37 5.18
CA VAL A 105 7.14 -0.72 5.16
C VAL A 105 6.96 0.79 5.14
N VAL A 106 7.70 1.48 6.00
CA VAL A 106 7.79 2.93 6.01
C VAL A 106 9.23 3.32 5.67
N THR A 107 9.42 4.05 4.60
CA THR A 107 10.73 4.54 4.20
C THR A 107 10.80 6.03 4.40
N ASN A 108 11.74 6.47 5.21
CA ASN A 108 12.05 7.87 5.45
C ASN A 108 13.56 8.12 5.19
N ASP A 109 13.87 9.14 4.41
CA ASP A 109 15.24 9.53 4.07
C ASP A 109 16.10 8.39 3.49
N GLY A 110 15.43 7.41 2.83
CA GLY A 110 16.12 6.29 2.20
C GLY A 110 16.46 5.13 3.15
N TYR A 111 15.75 4.98 4.26
CA TYR A 111 15.84 3.83 5.15
C TYR A 111 14.45 3.24 5.38
N SER A 112 14.31 1.95 5.07
CA SER A 112 13.08 1.18 5.20
C SER A 112 12.93 0.58 6.60
N ASP A 113 11.74 0.73 7.19
CA ASP A 113 11.32 0.13 8.46
C ASP A 113 10.18 -0.85 8.17
N TRP A 114 10.42 -2.15 8.35
CA TRP A 114 9.50 -3.22 7.98
C TRP A 114 8.90 -3.89 9.23
N ALA A 115 7.58 -4.03 9.23
CA ALA A 115 6.85 -4.75 10.27
C ALA A 115 5.91 -5.78 9.63
N THR A 116 5.83 -6.98 10.20
CA THR A 116 5.04 -8.09 9.68
C THR A 116 4.22 -8.78 10.76
N THR A 117 3.13 -9.41 10.34
CA THR A 117 2.35 -10.38 11.09
C THR A 117 2.08 -11.59 10.18
N GLU A 118 2.29 -12.79 10.67
CA GLU A 118 1.96 -14.01 9.92
C GLU A 118 0.45 -14.19 9.83
N ILE A 119 -0.03 -14.53 8.65
CA ILE A 119 -1.41 -14.90 8.36
C ILE A 119 -1.41 -16.18 7.52
N ASP A 120 -2.52 -16.91 7.55
CA ASP A 120 -2.70 -18.15 6.79
C ASP A 120 -2.57 -17.91 5.27
N ALA A 121 -1.80 -18.75 4.59
CA ALA A 121 -1.59 -18.67 3.14
C ALA A 121 -2.85 -18.94 2.31
N SER A 122 -3.88 -19.54 2.90
CA SER A 122 -5.18 -19.73 2.27
C SER A 122 -5.99 -18.45 2.09
N ILE A 123 -5.61 -17.36 2.80
CA ILE A 123 -6.21 -16.04 2.60
C ILE A 123 -5.71 -15.50 1.26
N LYS A 124 -6.62 -15.35 0.29
CA LYS A 124 -6.30 -14.89 -1.08
C LYS A 124 -6.96 -13.55 -1.45
N THR A 125 -7.57 -12.92 -0.46
CA THR A 125 -8.20 -11.59 -0.59
C THR A 125 -7.93 -10.78 0.67
N MET A 126 -7.57 -9.52 0.50
CA MET A 126 -7.39 -8.59 1.62
C MET A 126 -7.94 -7.21 1.25
N TRP A 127 -8.64 -6.60 2.18
CA TRP A 127 -9.02 -5.21 2.11
C TRP A 127 -7.99 -4.37 2.87
N TYR A 128 -7.62 -3.26 2.28
CA TYR A 128 -6.82 -2.24 2.95
C TYR A 128 -7.59 -0.95 3.07
N ARG A 129 -7.38 -0.25 4.19
CA ARG A 129 -7.75 1.14 4.36
C ARG A 129 -6.52 1.93 4.76
N LEU A 130 -6.09 2.83 3.87
CA LEU A 130 -4.99 3.75 4.07
C LEU A 130 -5.59 5.11 4.41
N SER A 131 -5.35 5.61 5.61
CA SER A 131 -5.85 6.92 6.06
C SER A 131 -4.72 7.90 6.23
N ARG A 132 -4.93 9.15 5.80
CA ARG A 132 -4.03 10.29 5.98
C ARG A 132 -4.60 11.27 7.00
N ARG A 133 -3.75 11.76 7.89
CA ARG A 133 -3.95 12.94 8.73
C ARG A 133 -2.70 13.81 8.66
N GLU A 134 -2.69 14.82 7.80
CA GLU A 134 -1.53 15.66 7.51
C GLU A 134 -0.33 14.81 7.04
N ASP A 135 0.71 14.66 7.87
CA ASP A 135 1.94 13.91 7.57
C ASP A 135 1.95 12.52 8.23
N ASP A 136 0.86 12.16 8.93
CA ASP A 136 0.70 10.90 9.61
C ASP A 136 -0.26 9.98 8.85
N PHE A 137 0.03 8.68 8.87
CA PHE A 137 -0.73 7.68 8.14
C PHE A 137 -1.10 6.50 9.04
N CYS A 138 -2.28 5.95 8.78
CA CYS A 138 -2.73 4.70 9.37
C CYS A 138 -3.03 3.71 8.25
N ILE A 139 -2.48 2.50 8.33
CA ILE A 139 -2.86 1.38 7.49
C ILE A 139 -3.66 0.40 8.33
N GLU A 140 -4.79 -0.01 7.81
CA GLU A 140 -5.66 -1.01 8.41
C GLU A 140 -5.93 -2.11 7.38
N ASN A 141 -6.21 -3.31 7.86
CA ASN A 141 -6.58 -4.47 7.05
C ASN A 141 -7.94 -5.05 7.46
N SER A 142 -8.58 -5.75 6.54
CA SER A 142 -9.83 -6.48 6.81
C SER A 142 -9.98 -7.65 5.85
N THR A 143 -10.52 -8.76 6.31
CA THR A 143 -10.87 -9.92 5.48
C THR A 143 -12.28 -9.85 4.92
N ASP A 144 -13.15 -9.00 5.49
CA ASP A 144 -14.57 -8.88 5.11
C ASP A 144 -14.95 -7.51 4.53
N GLY A 145 -14.03 -6.51 4.58
CA GLY A 145 -14.27 -5.15 4.13
C GLY A 145 -15.15 -4.30 5.06
N ILE A 146 -15.52 -4.84 6.23
CA ILE A 146 -16.38 -4.20 7.23
C ILE A 146 -15.61 -3.93 8.51
N HIS A 147 -14.93 -4.94 9.05
CA HIS A 147 -14.20 -4.87 10.30
C HIS A 147 -12.71 -4.65 10.03
N PHE A 148 -12.28 -3.40 10.10
CA PHE A 148 -10.89 -3.01 9.88
C PHE A 148 -10.10 -3.06 11.18
N LYS A 149 -8.90 -3.64 11.11
CA LYS A 149 -7.94 -3.74 12.22
C LYS A 149 -6.70 -2.92 11.89
N GLN A 150 -6.23 -2.16 12.87
CA GLN A 150 -5.01 -1.39 12.74
C GLN A 150 -3.81 -2.32 12.45
N MET A 151 -3.06 -1.98 11.44
CA MET A 151 -1.84 -2.66 11.02
C MET A 151 -0.60 -1.81 11.31
N ARG A 152 -0.67 -0.52 11.01
CA ARG A 152 0.43 0.42 11.21
C ARG A 152 -0.09 1.84 11.43
N ILE A 153 0.51 2.56 12.39
CA ILE A 153 0.50 4.03 12.45
C ILE A 153 1.93 4.48 12.21
N CYS A 154 2.13 5.46 11.34
CA CYS A 154 3.46 5.96 11.00
C CYS A 154 3.43 7.42 10.57
N HIS A 155 4.60 8.05 10.68
CA HIS A 155 4.89 9.38 10.17
C HIS A 155 5.72 9.27 8.89
N LEU A 156 5.37 10.04 7.86
CA LEU A 156 6.15 10.17 6.66
C LEU A 156 6.76 11.58 6.61
N LYS A 157 8.06 11.63 6.42
CA LYS A 157 8.78 12.91 6.30
C LYS A 157 8.58 13.51 4.91
N HIS A 158 8.77 14.83 4.82
CA HIS A 158 8.75 15.59 3.56
C HIS A 158 7.40 15.52 2.81
N VAL A 159 6.30 15.27 3.53
CA VAL A 159 4.97 15.27 2.93
C VAL A 159 4.66 16.67 2.41
N ALA A 160 4.44 16.78 1.10
CA ALA A 160 3.98 18.00 0.47
C ALA A 160 2.46 18.16 0.59
N GLN A 161 1.93 19.35 0.26
CA GLN A 161 0.49 19.56 0.18
C GLN A 161 -0.15 18.52 -0.73
N THR A 162 0.40 18.33 -1.91
CA THR A 162 -0.05 17.33 -2.90
C THR A 162 0.76 16.05 -2.76
N ILE A 163 0.07 14.91 -2.63
CA ILE A 163 0.70 13.58 -2.55
C ILE A 163 0.14 12.64 -3.61
N ARG A 164 0.88 11.57 -3.87
CA ARG A 164 0.44 10.43 -4.67
C ARG A 164 0.21 9.21 -3.79
N PHE A 165 -0.95 8.57 -3.95
CA PHE A 165 -1.32 7.35 -3.25
C PHE A 165 -2.06 6.40 -4.21
N GLY A 166 -2.09 5.13 -3.90
CA GLY A 166 -2.79 4.16 -4.75
C GLY A 166 -2.45 2.72 -4.44
N ILE A 167 -2.25 1.94 -5.51
CA ILE A 167 -2.02 0.50 -5.47
C ILE A 167 -0.67 0.15 -6.09
N TYR A 168 -0.10 -0.98 -5.64
CA TYR A 168 1.13 -1.53 -6.19
C TYR A 168 1.12 -3.06 -6.16
N ALA A 169 1.94 -3.69 -6.99
CA ALA A 169 2.27 -5.10 -6.92
C ALA A 169 3.70 -5.34 -7.41
N CYS A 170 4.42 -6.30 -6.84
CA CYS A 170 5.75 -6.67 -7.30
C CYS A 170 6.12 -8.11 -6.95
N SER A 171 7.15 -8.62 -7.62
CA SER A 171 7.77 -9.93 -7.38
C SER A 171 9.29 -9.73 -7.25
N PRO A 172 9.82 -9.63 -6.01
CA PRO A 172 11.23 -9.38 -5.77
C PRO A 172 12.19 -10.46 -6.28
N GLU A 173 11.74 -11.71 -6.31
CA GLU A 173 12.51 -12.84 -6.80
C GLU A 173 12.17 -13.20 -8.26
N ASP A 174 12.57 -14.36 -8.75
CA ASP A 174 12.33 -14.82 -10.13
C ASP A 174 10.90 -15.37 -10.26
N SER A 175 9.93 -14.50 -10.16
CA SER A 175 8.50 -14.80 -10.16
C SER A 175 7.69 -13.74 -10.90
N SER A 176 6.46 -14.11 -11.25
CA SER A 176 5.42 -13.23 -11.78
C SER A 176 4.05 -13.75 -11.35
N PHE A 177 3.18 -12.88 -10.90
CA PHE A 177 1.77 -13.19 -10.61
C PHE A 177 0.86 -12.03 -11.00
N THR A 178 -0.43 -12.27 -11.08
CA THR A 178 -1.41 -11.22 -11.34
C THR A 178 -2.16 -10.84 -10.07
N ALA A 179 -1.98 -9.60 -9.64
CA ALA A 179 -2.76 -8.99 -8.57
C ALA A 179 -3.97 -8.26 -9.14
N ARG A 180 -5.15 -8.45 -8.57
CA ARG A 180 -6.37 -7.74 -8.97
C ARG A 180 -6.86 -6.83 -7.85
N PHE A 181 -7.23 -5.60 -8.21
CA PHE A 181 -7.69 -4.55 -7.31
C PHE A 181 -9.10 -4.11 -7.69
N THR A 182 -9.98 -4.06 -6.70
CA THR A 182 -11.38 -3.66 -6.88
C THR A 182 -11.84 -2.78 -5.71
N HIS A 183 -13.06 -2.22 -5.79
CA HIS A 183 -13.65 -1.42 -4.71
C HIS A 183 -12.74 -0.26 -4.26
N MET A 184 -12.11 0.40 -5.22
CA MET A 184 -11.24 1.55 -4.94
C MET A 184 -12.08 2.79 -4.67
N GLU A 185 -11.97 3.33 -3.47
CA GLU A 185 -12.77 4.46 -3.03
C GLU A 185 -11.97 5.40 -2.12
N MET A 186 -12.10 6.70 -2.36
CA MET A 186 -11.61 7.73 -1.47
C MET A 186 -12.79 8.28 -0.64
N LEU A 187 -12.62 8.30 0.66
CA LEU A 187 -13.63 8.66 1.67
C LEU A 187 -13.10 9.77 2.58
N PRO A 188 -13.98 10.52 3.28
CA PRO A 188 -13.56 11.28 4.44
C PRO A 188 -12.79 10.41 5.42
N CYS A 189 -11.79 10.99 6.10
CA CYS A 189 -10.89 10.23 6.98
C CYS A 189 -11.66 9.38 8.01
N GLN A 190 -11.46 8.07 7.95
CA GLN A 190 -12.07 7.07 8.83
C GLN A 190 -11.20 6.74 10.05
N TRP A 191 -9.95 7.17 10.04
CA TRP A 191 -9.05 6.98 11.18
C TRP A 191 -9.46 7.90 12.33
N LYS A 192 -9.99 7.29 13.39
CA LYS A 192 -10.46 7.99 14.59
C LYS A 192 -9.42 7.88 15.69
N ALA A 193 -9.33 8.93 16.52
CA ALA A 193 -8.59 8.87 17.76
C ALA A 193 -9.15 7.80 18.70
N HIS A 194 -8.31 7.24 19.54
CA HIS A 194 -8.76 6.47 20.69
C HIS A 194 -9.53 7.36 21.66
N ASP A 195 -10.44 6.77 22.45
CA ASP A 195 -11.28 7.49 23.39
C ASP A 195 -10.44 8.37 24.32
N GLY A 196 -10.84 9.63 24.45
CA GLY A 196 -10.15 10.62 25.28
C GLY A 196 -8.90 11.24 24.65
N GLN A 197 -8.52 10.85 23.43
CA GLN A 197 -7.39 11.44 22.71
C GLN A 197 -7.87 12.49 21.69
N GLN A 198 -7.06 13.52 21.50
CA GLN A 198 -7.28 14.56 20.48
C GLN A 198 -6.02 14.66 19.60
N PRO A 199 -5.91 13.83 18.55
CA PRO A 199 -4.71 13.77 17.73
C PRO A 199 -4.54 15.02 16.85
N ASP A 200 -5.63 15.71 16.53
CA ASP A 200 -5.56 16.87 15.64
C ASP A 200 -4.95 18.06 16.40
N ARG A 201 -3.88 18.62 15.85
CA ARG A 201 -3.28 19.85 16.40
C ARG A 201 -4.33 20.95 16.38
N LYS A 202 -4.65 21.51 17.54
CA LYS A 202 -5.42 22.75 17.60
C LYS A 202 -4.61 23.78 16.82
N LYS A 203 -5.12 24.29 15.70
CA LYS A 203 -4.55 25.46 15.06
C LYS A 203 -4.44 26.54 16.12
N GLN A 204 -3.24 26.86 16.57
CA GLN A 204 -3.02 28.05 17.39
C GLN A 204 -3.45 29.23 16.53
N LYS A 205 -4.50 29.94 17.00
CA LYS A 205 -4.98 31.17 16.40
C LYS A 205 -3.98 32.29 16.58
#